data_03e314df8b8d5b73f74c310df71607f7
#
_entry.id   03e314df8b8d5b73f74c310df71607f7
#
_cell.length_a   1.000
_cell.length_b   1.000
_cell.length_c   1.000
_cell.angle_alpha   90.00
_cell.angle_beta   90.00
_cell.angle_gamma   90.00
#
_symmetry.space_group_name_H-M   'P 1'
#
loop_
_entity.id
_entity.type
_entity.pdbx_description
1 polymer ?
#
loop_
_entity_poly.entity_id
_entity_poly.type
_entity_poly.pdbx_seq_one_letter_code
_entity_poly.pdbx_strand_id
1 'polypeptide(L)'
;QKNLTKFLITDKNGMSSECVFFHTPFFKQPIKPGDTIIIHGKPKYEYGKLSFPQPDIELFDEKRQAYLPIYTEIQGINTRWFREKIPLLFEYLKHIPEVLPEEIRTERKHRPRIENIRALHAPETLETYELAKHELAYEELFELQYKALQRKKIIQEASIGHVKGIPLDSEFIREALWKLPFPLTNHQKITLFETLKDMERDICMQRLLQGDVGTGKTVVAFLSLLHWIRGTGGQVAYMAPTTILATQVARKLAEFLEPYGITSALLLGSLKTKEKKEIKAALASGELSVIVGTHALIQEDTHYKHLSYVIIDEQHRFGVEQRERLTEYISKWVLQSSLWDTPESLTEVSTFPHVLMMTATPIPRTLSMALYGNQDISIIREYPANRKPVTTKIVTPAHAHEAYAWIEAQIQNGHQAYWISPLVEESDKIDAVSVHETAEKLGMLFPNRSIWILHGRMSADEKDTIMRDFIAGHY
;
A
#
# COMPACT_ATOMS: atom_id res chain seq x y z
N GLN A 1 47.40 23.69 5.92
CA GLN A 1 47.80 22.55 5.08
C GLN A 1 46.93 21.38 5.51
N LYS A 2 46.11 20.81 4.60
CA LYS A 2 45.37 19.59 4.87
C LYS A 2 46.40 18.45 4.88
N ASN A 3 46.64 17.80 6.03
CA ASN A 3 47.51 16.64 6.12
C ASN A 3 46.86 15.48 5.35
N LEU A 4 47.49 15.08 4.26
CA LEU A 4 47.08 13.91 3.48
C LEU A 4 47.97 12.72 3.92
N THR A 5 47.35 11.69 4.49
CA THR A 5 48.07 10.47 4.88
C THR A 5 47.71 9.38 3.86
N LYS A 6 48.75 8.72 3.34
CA LYS A 6 48.62 7.62 2.38
C LYS A 6 49.29 6.37 2.91
N PHE A 7 48.59 5.24 2.77
CA PHE A 7 49.14 3.90 3.03
C PHE A 7 49.15 3.11 1.74
N LEU A 8 50.29 2.52 1.41
CA LEU A 8 50.36 1.53 0.33
C LEU A 8 50.00 0.17 0.91
N ILE A 9 49.11 -0.51 0.26
CA ILE A 9 48.61 -1.83 0.62
C ILE A 9 48.85 -2.79 -0.55
N THR A 10 49.10 -4.05 -0.24
CA THR A 10 49.30 -5.09 -1.25
C THR A 10 48.41 -6.29 -0.91
N ASP A 11 47.67 -6.78 -1.88
CA ASP A 11 46.84 -7.98 -1.70
C ASP A 11 47.68 -9.27 -1.79
N LYS A 12 47.01 -10.42 -1.53
CA LYS A 12 47.68 -11.75 -1.61
C LYS A 12 48.20 -12.09 -3.00
N ASN A 13 47.75 -11.42 -4.04
CA ASN A 13 48.17 -11.63 -5.43
C ASN A 13 49.27 -10.64 -5.86
N GLY A 14 49.76 -9.80 -4.95
CA GLY A 14 50.80 -8.79 -5.23
C GLY A 14 50.25 -7.50 -5.87
N MET A 15 48.95 -7.31 -5.98
CA MET A 15 48.39 -6.08 -6.51
C MET A 15 48.39 -4.99 -5.45
N SER A 16 48.96 -3.83 -5.79
CA SER A 16 49.12 -2.71 -4.88
C SER A 16 48.03 -1.67 -5.09
N SER A 17 47.50 -1.13 -3.98
CA SER A 17 46.45 -0.10 -3.92
C SER A 17 46.80 0.92 -2.84
N GLU A 18 46.19 2.12 -2.90
CA GLU A 18 46.42 3.19 -1.92
C GLU A 18 45.20 3.41 -1.04
N CYS A 19 45.38 3.48 0.28
CA CYS A 19 44.40 4.03 1.21
C CYS A 19 44.74 5.51 1.45
N VAL A 20 43.77 6.40 1.26
CA VAL A 20 43.97 7.86 1.31
C VAL A 20 43.11 8.47 2.40
N PHE A 21 43.71 9.14 3.37
CA PHE A 21 43.04 9.85 4.45
C PHE A 21 43.29 11.36 4.33
N PHE A 22 42.23 12.16 4.42
CA PHE A 22 42.33 13.61 4.39
C PHE A 22 42.66 14.26 5.73
N HIS A 23 42.76 13.43 6.80
CA HIS A 23 43.22 13.75 8.13
C HIS A 23 44.13 12.65 8.63
N THR A 24 44.91 12.90 9.69
CA THR A 24 45.67 11.81 10.32
C THR A 24 44.68 10.82 10.93
N PRO A 25 44.63 9.58 10.43
CA PRO A 25 43.71 8.60 10.96
C PRO A 25 44.11 8.18 12.38
N PHE A 26 43.11 8.09 13.26
CA PHE A 26 43.29 7.55 14.59
C PHE A 26 42.99 6.07 14.58
N PHE A 27 44.00 5.24 14.78
CA PHE A 27 43.85 3.80 14.95
C PHE A 27 43.94 3.44 16.43
N LYS A 28 43.01 2.61 16.94
CA LYS A 28 43.07 2.09 18.33
C LYS A 28 44.35 1.29 18.60
N GLN A 29 44.88 0.62 17.58
CA GLN A 29 46.15 -0.06 17.61
C GLN A 29 47.01 0.50 16.47
N PRO A 30 48.31 0.77 16.71
CA PRO A 30 49.20 1.28 15.69
C PRO A 30 49.41 0.21 14.61
N ILE A 31 49.06 0.54 13.36
CA ILE A 31 49.30 -0.30 12.19
C ILE A 31 50.73 -0.12 11.75
N LYS A 32 51.47 -1.23 11.59
CA LYS A 32 52.88 -1.24 11.17
C LYS A 32 53.04 -1.82 9.76
N PRO A 33 54.08 -1.45 9.03
CA PRO A 33 54.43 -2.15 7.78
C PRO A 33 54.56 -3.65 8.01
N GLY A 34 53.89 -4.46 7.19
CA GLY A 34 53.86 -5.91 7.31
C GLY A 34 52.63 -6.47 8.03
N ASP A 35 51.82 -5.61 8.66
CA ASP A 35 50.57 -6.05 9.26
C ASP A 35 49.53 -6.43 8.19
N THR A 36 48.79 -7.50 8.43
CA THR A 36 47.64 -7.85 7.61
C THR A 36 46.41 -7.07 8.11
N ILE A 37 45.73 -6.43 7.21
CA ILE A 37 44.60 -5.54 7.52
C ILE A 37 43.35 -5.91 6.72
N ILE A 38 42.20 -5.60 7.28
CA ILE A 38 40.91 -5.61 6.59
C ILE A 38 40.51 -4.16 6.27
N ILE A 39 40.08 -3.93 5.03
CA ILE A 39 39.70 -2.60 4.54
C ILE A 39 38.21 -2.62 4.18
N HIS A 40 37.45 -1.69 4.74
CA HIS A 40 36.08 -1.42 4.38
C HIS A 40 36.00 -0.03 3.74
N GLY A 41 35.57 0.05 2.49
CA GLY A 41 35.43 1.33 1.78
C GLY A 41 35.00 1.14 0.33
N LYS A 42 34.56 2.22 -0.29
CA LYS A 42 34.23 2.23 -1.73
C LYS A 42 35.52 2.46 -2.52
N PRO A 43 35.97 1.49 -3.34
CA PRO A 43 37.16 1.69 -4.18
C PRO A 43 36.86 2.76 -5.25
N LYS A 44 37.85 3.58 -5.56
CA LYS A 44 37.89 4.46 -6.71
C LYS A 44 39.00 4.06 -7.63
N TYR A 45 38.73 3.99 -8.92
CA TYR A 45 39.70 3.73 -9.95
C TYR A 45 39.94 5.00 -10.76
N GLU A 46 41.07 5.67 -10.53
CA GLU A 46 41.43 6.91 -11.19
C GLU A 46 42.87 6.83 -11.67
N TYR A 47 43.14 7.34 -12.87
CA TYR A 47 44.49 7.35 -13.48
C TYR A 47 45.21 6.00 -13.49
N GLY A 48 44.48 4.91 -13.70
CA GLY A 48 45.05 3.57 -13.75
C GLY A 48 45.44 2.95 -12.38
N LYS A 49 45.02 3.61 -11.27
CA LYS A 49 45.28 3.15 -9.90
C LYS A 49 44.02 2.94 -9.11
N LEU A 50 43.99 1.86 -8.35
CA LEU A 50 42.93 1.59 -7.38
C LEU A 50 43.27 2.30 -6.07
N SER A 51 42.32 3.08 -5.55
CA SER A 51 42.48 3.77 -4.28
C SER A 51 41.21 3.63 -3.42
N PHE A 52 41.38 3.66 -2.10
CA PHE A 52 40.35 3.64 -1.10
C PHE A 52 40.36 4.98 -0.35
N PRO A 53 39.49 5.94 -0.71
CA PRO A 53 39.40 7.21 0.00
C PRO A 53 38.63 7.03 1.31
N GLN A 54 39.22 7.47 2.42
CA GLN A 54 38.68 7.41 3.78
C GLN A 54 38.13 6.01 4.17
N PRO A 55 38.94 4.93 3.95
CA PRO A 55 38.47 3.59 4.33
C PRO A 55 38.47 3.39 5.84
N ASP A 56 37.61 2.53 6.33
CA ASP A 56 37.74 1.96 7.67
C ASP A 56 38.73 0.82 7.61
N ILE A 57 39.78 0.86 8.49
CA ILE A 57 40.85 -0.12 8.52
C ILE A 57 40.94 -0.79 9.88
N GLU A 58 40.99 -2.11 9.87
CA GLU A 58 41.13 -2.94 11.06
C GLU A 58 42.30 -3.94 10.89
N LEU A 59 43.00 -4.23 11.98
CA LEU A 59 43.98 -5.32 11.98
C LEU A 59 43.28 -6.67 11.79
N PHE A 60 43.83 -7.51 10.93
CA PHE A 60 43.36 -8.87 10.75
C PHE A 60 43.69 -9.71 11.99
N ASP A 61 42.70 -10.35 12.55
CA ASP A 61 42.81 -11.29 13.66
C ASP A 61 42.33 -12.67 13.17
N GLU A 62 43.16 -13.68 13.18
CA GLU A 62 42.77 -15.05 12.77
C GLU A 62 41.66 -15.66 13.62
N LYS A 63 41.47 -15.16 14.83
CA LYS A 63 40.37 -15.56 15.73
C LYS A 63 39.05 -14.81 15.46
N ARG A 64 39.09 -13.87 14.55
CA ARG A 64 37.90 -13.05 14.22
C ARG A 64 36.99 -13.78 13.27
N GLN A 65 35.70 -13.54 13.44
CA GLN A 65 34.64 -14.08 12.57
C GLN A 65 34.89 -13.76 11.11
N ALA A 66 34.63 -14.74 10.24
CA ALA A 66 34.81 -14.61 8.79
C ALA A 66 33.85 -13.54 8.17
N TYR A 67 32.77 -13.24 8.86
CA TYR A 67 31.74 -12.28 8.42
C TYR A 67 31.56 -11.18 9.45
N LEU A 68 31.62 -9.93 9.00
CA LEU A 68 31.41 -8.75 9.85
C LEU A 68 30.08 -8.08 9.49
N PRO A 69 29.17 -7.87 10.45
CA PRO A 69 27.92 -7.18 10.19
C PRO A 69 28.17 -5.70 9.87
N ILE A 70 27.38 -5.16 8.92
CA ILE A 70 27.35 -3.73 8.59
C ILE A 70 26.04 -3.18 9.09
N TYR A 71 26.10 -2.23 10.02
CA TYR A 71 24.94 -1.55 10.58
C TYR A 71 24.73 -0.19 9.93
N THR A 72 23.50 0.22 9.81
CA THR A 72 23.15 1.58 9.38
C THR A 72 23.72 2.59 10.36
N GLU A 73 24.46 3.57 9.86
CA GLU A 73 25.01 4.64 10.69
C GLU A 73 23.90 5.56 11.18
N ILE A 74 23.94 5.85 12.47
CA ILE A 74 23.05 6.82 13.13
C ILE A 74 23.92 8.01 13.52
N GLN A 75 23.37 9.21 13.53
CA GLN A 75 24.14 10.42 13.85
C GLN A 75 24.95 10.27 15.15
N GLY A 76 26.27 10.32 15.01
CA GLY A 76 27.24 10.16 16.10
C GLY A 76 27.61 8.71 16.47
N ILE A 77 26.99 7.70 15.85
CA ILE A 77 27.25 6.27 16.12
C ILE A 77 27.53 5.56 14.79
N ASN A 78 28.74 5.02 14.66
CA ASN A 78 29.17 4.30 13.46
C ASN A 78 29.00 2.77 13.60
N THR A 79 29.14 2.07 12.50
CA THR A 79 29.00 0.61 12.41
C THR A 79 29.94 -0.14 13.38
N ARG A 80 31.13 0.44 13.65
CA ARG A 80 32.14 -0.15 14.56
C ARG A 80 31.65 -0.18 16.01
N TRP A 81 30.98 0.89 16.46
CA TRP A 81 30.41 0.94 17.81
C TRP A 81 29.40 -0.19 18.03
N PHE A 82 28.52 -0.42 17.04
CA PHE A 82 27.56 -1.53 17.13
C PHE A 82 28.24 -2.89 17.16
N ARG A 83 29.26 -3.12 16.35
CA ARG A 83 30.04 -4.37 16.36
C ARG A 83 30.70 -4.65 17.73
N GLU A 84 31.14 -3.62 18.43
CA GLU A 84 31.76 -3.73 19.74
C GLU A 84 30.72 -3.92 20.87
N LYS A 85 29.53 -3.35 20.75
CA LYS A 85 28.53 -3.33 21.82
C LYS A 85 27.49 -4.45 21.73
N ILE A 86 27.05 -4.83 20.55
CA ILE A 86 26.02 -5.86 20.39
C ILE A 86 26.43 -7.21 20.99
N PRO A 87 27.65 -7.72 20.83
CA PRO A 87 28.05 -8.97 21.48
C PRO A 87 27.92 -8.98 23.00
N LEU A 88 28.09 -7.81 23.65
CA LEU A 88 27.91 -7.67 25.10
C LEU A 88 26.46 -7.90 25.54
N LEU A 89 25.51 -7.74 24.64
CA LEU A 89 24.10 -7.95 24.90
C LEU A 89 23.68 -9.43 24.77
N PHE A 90 24.53 -10.30 24.23
CA PHE A 90 24.17 -11.71 23.98
C PHE A 90 23.85 -12.48 25.27
N GLU A 91 24.38 -12.08 26.40
CA GLU A 91 24.03 -12.67 27.71
C GLU A 91 22.60 -12.35 28.15
N TYR A 92 22.04 -11.23 27.65
CA TYR A 92 20.68 -10.79 27.97
C TYR A 92 19.63 -11.40 27.03
N LEU A 93 20.03 -12.04 25.92
CA LEU A 93 19.10 -12.67 24.96
C LEU A 93 18.20 -13.73 25.63
N LYS A 94 18.67 -14.36 26.70
CA LYS A 94 17.90 -15.35 27.49
C LYS A 94 16.55 -14.80 28.01
N HIS A 95 16.41 -13.48 28.06
CA HIS A 95 15.17 -12.81 28.49
C HIS A 95 14.22 -12.50 27.33
N ILE A 96 14.64 -12.74 26.08
CA ILE A 96 13.78 -12.54 24.90
C ILE A 96 12.87 -13.76 24.78
N PRO A 97 11.54 -13.56 24.80
CA PRO A 97 10.61 -14.68 24.70
C PRO A 97 10.64 -15.30 23.30
N GLU A 98 10.36 -16.60 23.22
CA GLU A 98 10.06 -17.29 21.98
C GLU A 98 8.70 -16.78 21.44
N VAL A 99 8.64 -16.54 20.13
CA VAL A 99 7.40 -16.11 19.43
C VAL A 99 6.62 -17.32 18.95
N LEU A 100 7.32 -18.33 18.43
CA LEU A 100 6.69 -19.53 17.93
C LEU A 100 6.38 -20.50 19.05
N PRO A 101 5.15 -21.06 19.10
CA PRO A 101 4.85 -22.24 19.93
C PRO A 101 5.85 -23.37 19.66
N GLU A 102 6.15 -24.14 20.70
CA GLU A 102 7.16 -25.21 20.61
C GLU A 102 6.80 -26.28 19.58
N GLU A 103 5.52 -26.58 19.41
CA GLU A 103 5.00 -27.53 18.42
C GLU A 103 5.34 -27.06 16.99
N ILE A 104 5.09 -25.80 16.69
CA ILE A 104 5.37 -25.21 15.36
C ILE A 104 6.87 -25.14 15.12
N ARG A 105 7.63 -24.71 16.12
CA ARG A 105 9.10 -24.63 16.02
C ARG A 105 9.71 -26.00 15.74
N THR A 106 9.24 -27.03 16.43
CA THR A 106 9.70 -28.43 16.26
C THR A 106 9.31 -29.00 14.90
N GLU A 107 8.05 -28.83 14.49
CA GLU A 107 7.56 -29.28 13.19
C GLU A 107 8.35 -28.67 12.03
N ARG A 108 8.62 -27.36 12.12
CA ARG A 108 9.37 -26.59 11.12
C ARG A 108 10.88 -26.76 11.24
N LYS A 109 11.38 -27.38 12.31
CA LYS A 109 12.82 -27.53 12.62
C LYS A 109 13.53 -26.19 12.75
N HIS A 110 12.83 -25.17 13.25
CA HIS A 110 13.41 -23.85 13.50
C HIS A 110 14.26 -23.90 14.77
N ARG A 111 15.38 -23.20 14.72
CA ARG A 111 16.26 -22.98 15.88
C ARG A 111 15.57 -22.07 16.90
N PRO A 112 16.00 -22.11 18.18
CA PRO A 112 15.59 -21.13 19.17
C PRO A 112 15.86 -19.69 18.67
N ARG A 113 14.94 -18.76 18.95
CA ARG A 113 15.06 -17.36 18.56
C ARG A 113 16.39 -16.73 18.95
N ILE A 114 16.88 -17.07 20.15
CA ILE A 114 18.18 -16.61 20.68
C ILE A 114 19.33 -16.99 19.75
N GLU A 115 19.34 -18.20 19.22
CA GLU A 115 20.36 -18.68 18.30
C GLU A 115 20.31 -17.94 16.97
N ASN A 116 19.12 -17.67 16.47
CA ASN A 116 18.90 -16.91 15.24
C ASN A 116 19.39 -15.46 15.39
N ILE A 117 19.07 -14.79 16.50
CA ILE A 117 19.54 -13.43 16.77
C ILE A 117 21.06 -13.40 16.84
N ARG A 118 21.68 -14.36 17.53
CA ARG A 118 23.16 -14.46 17.56
C ARG A 118 23.74 -14.66 16.16
N ALA A 119 23.15 -15.56 15.37
CA ALA A 119 23.61 -15.86 14.02
C ALA A 119 23.47 -14.68 13.04
N LEU A 120 22.50 -13.78 13.24
CA LEU A 120 22.41 -12.54 12.45
C LEU A 120 23.55 -11.57 12.73
N HIS A 121 23.98 -11.48 13.99
CA HIS A 121 24.99 -10.50 14.42
C HIS A 121 26.41 -11.06 14.41
N ALA A 122 26.54 -12.38 14.51
CA ALA A 122 27.81 -13.09 14.62
C ALA A 122 27.75 -14.46 13.92
N PRO A 123 27.51 -14.49 12.59
CA PRO A 123 27.37 -15.75 11.88
C PRO A 123 28.73 -16.47 11.73
N GLU A 124 28.72 -17.78 11.88
CA GLU A 124 29.90 -18.62 11.59
C GLU A 124 30.07 -18.78 10.08
N THR A 125 28.99 -18.93 9.35
CA THR A 125 28.96 -19.09 7.89
C THR A 125 27.86 -18.22 7.27
N LEU A 126 27.96 -17.95 5.98
CA LEU A 126 26.91 -17.25 5.22
C LEU A 126 25.57 -18.03 5.25
N GLU A 127 25.65 -19.36 5.20
CA GLU A 127 24.48 -20.24 5.27
C GLU A 127 23.75 -20.09 6.61
N THR A 128 24.51 -20.04 7.73
CA THR A 128 23.94 -19.81 9.06
C THR A 128 23.26 -18.46 9.16
N TYR A 129 23.81 -17.42 8.52
CA TYR A 129 23.19 -16.09 8.45
C TYR A 129 21.88 -16.10 7.66
N GLU A 130 21.89 -16.68 6.45
CA GLU A 130 20.68 -16.71 5.61
C GLU A 130 19.58 -17.55 6.25
N LEU A 131 19.94 -18.65 6.91
CA LEU A 131 18.97 -19.46 7.65
C LEU A 131 18.36 -18.68 8.82
N ALA A 132 19.18 -17.98 9.61
CA ALA A 132 18.71 -17.14 10.72
C ALA A 132 17.77 -16.03 10.24
N LYS A 133 18.11 -15.39 9.15
CA LYS A 133 17.30 -14.34 8.52
C LYS A 133 15.94 -14.88 8.06
N HIS A 134 15.95 -16.07 7.44
CA HIS A 134 14.70 -16.73 7.00
C HIS A 134 13.82 -17.13 8.17
N GLU A 135 14.40 -17.72 9.22
CA GLU A 135 13.64 -18.17 10.38
C GLU A 135 13.04 -16.99 11.18
N LEU A 136 13.79 -15.89 11.37
CA LEU A 136 13.26 -14.69 12.03
C LEU A 136 12.20 -13.96 11.17
N ALA A 137 12.38 -13.93 9.85
CA ALA A 137 11.34 -13.40 8.96
C ALA A 137 10.04 -14.23 9.03
N TYR A 138 10.15 -15.56 9.18
CA TYR A 138 8.99 -16.42 9.41
C TYR A 138 8.30 -16.07 10.74
N GLU A 139 9.05 -15.85 11.82
CA GLU A 139 8.49 -15.45 13.13
C GLU A 139 7.72 -14.12 13.05
N GLU A 140 8.29 -13.11 12.38
CA GLU A 140 7.62 -11.81 12.18
C GLU A 140 6.31 -11.98 11.41
N LEU A 141 6.33 -12.74 10.31
CA LEU A 141 5.12 -12.99 9.53
C LEU A 141 4.09 -13.81 10.30
N PHE A 142 4.53 -14.79 11.10
CA PHE A 142 3.66 -15.58 11.95
C PHE A 142 2.96 -14.70 12.99
N GLU A 143 3.69 -13.83 13.66
CA GLU A 143 3.12 -12.91 14.67
C GLU A 143 2.08 -11.97 14.06
N LEU A 144 2.38 -11.38 12.90
CA LEU A 144 1.43 -10.55 12.17
C LEU A 144 0.17 -11.31 11.78
N GLN A 145 0.32 -12.54 11.25
CA GLN A 145 -0.80 -13.39 10.87
C GLN A 145 -1.65 -13.80 12.08
N TYR A 146 -1.00 -14.18 13.16
CA TYR A 146 -1.68 -14.58 14.39
C TYR A 146 -2.54 -13.43 14.95
N LYS A 147 -1.96 -12.24 15.07
CA LYS A 147 -2.68 -11.02 15.50
C LYS A 147 -3.86 -10.70 14.58
N ALA A 148 -3.67 -10.82 13.26
CA ALA A 148 -4.72 -10.57 12.29
C ALA A 148 -5.88 -11.58 12.42
N LEU A 149 -5.57 -12.87 12.59
CA LEU A 149 -6.58 -13.93 12.79
C LEU A 149 -7.31 -13.80 14.14
N GLN A 150 -6.60 -13.45 15.21
CA GLN A 150 -7.22 -13.14 16.49
C GLN A 150 -8.22 -11.99 16.37
N ARG A 151 -7.82 -10.89 15.71
CA ARG A 151 -8.71 -9.74 15.46
C ARG A 151 -9.93 -10.15 14.65
N LYS A 152 -9.75 -10.95 13.59
CA LYS A 152 -10.87 -11.47 12.80
C LYS A 152 -11.85 -12.25 13.68
N LYS A 153 -11.34 -13.15 14.52
CA LYS A 153 -12.15 -13.95 15.43
C LYS A 153 -12.94 -13.09 16.42
N ILE A 154 -12.29 -12.12 17.05
CA ILE A 154 -12.91 -11.17 17.99
C ILE A 154 -14.07 -10.41 17.31
N ILE A 155 -13.85 -9.88 16.09
CA ILE A 155 -14.88 -9.17 15.34
C ILE A 155 -16.06 -10.09 15.00
N GLN A 156 -15.78 -11.31 14.55
CA GLN A 156 -16.80 -12.29 14.23
C GLN A 156 -17.63 -12.66 15.46
N GLU A 157 -17.00 -12.96 16.59
CA GLU A 157 -17.68 -13.29 17.84
C GLU A 157 -18.51 -12.11 18.37
N ALA A 158 -17.99 -10.89 18.31
CA ALA A 158 -18.71 -9.69 18.72
C ALA A 158 -19.90 -9.36 17.81
N SER A 159 -19.87 -9.79 16.56
CA SER A 159 -20.97 -9.55 15.60
C SER A 159 -22.15 -10.52 15.74
N ILE A 160 -21.96 -11.63 16.47
CA ILE A 160 -23.03 -12.64 16.68
C ILE A 160 -24.21 -12.01 17.41
N GLY A 161 -25.42 -12.21 16.84
CA GLY A 161 -26.66 -11.62 17.36
C GLY A 161 -26.92 -10.17 16.94
N HIS A 162 -25.94 -9.49 16.37
CA HIS A 162 -26.08 -8.13 15.82
C HIS A 162 -26.25 -8.10 14.30
N VAL A 163 -25.74 -9.12 13.62
CA VAL A 163 -25.87 -9.28 12.17
C VAL A 163 -26.80 -10.44 11.89
N LYS A 164 -27.75 -10.23 11.00
CA LYS A 164 -28.63 -11.27 10.47
C LYS A 164 -28.28 -11.50 9.00
N GLY A 165 -27.84 -12.67 8.66
CA GLY A 165 -27.55 -13.07 7.29
C GLY A 165 -28.82 -13.08 6.42
N ILE A 166 -28.65 -12.87 5.13
CA ILE A 166 -29.71 -12.94 4.14
C ILE A 166 -29.46 -14.09 3.18
N PRO A 167 -30.44 -14.94 2.89
CA PRO A 167 -30.27 -16.03 1.95
C PRO A 167 -29.98 -15.51 0.54
N LEU A 168 -29.15 -16.23 -0.19
CA LEU A 168 -28.84 -15.90 -1.59
C LEU A 168 -30.11 -16.04 -2.46
N ASP A 169 -30.65 -14.92 -2.93
CA ASP A 169 -31.70 -14.88 -3.92
C ASP A 169 -31.09 -15.04 -5.33
N SER A 170 -30.94 -16.29 -5.73
CA SER A 170 -30.31 -16.64 -7.01
C SER A 170 -31.14 -16.24 -8.23
N GLU A 171 -32.48 -16.16 -8.11
CA GLU A 171 -33.36 -15.72 -9.19
C GLU A 171 -33.19 -14.24 -9.41
N PHE A 172 -33.24 -13.47 -8.36
CA PHE A 172 -33.04 -12.03 -8.42
C PHE A 172 -31.64 -11.66 -8.95
N ILE A 173 -30.59 -12.32 -8.47
CA ILE A 173 -29.23 -12.07 -8.99
C ILE A 173 -29.16 -12.42 -10.48
N ARG A 174 -29.81 -13.49 -10.93
CA ARG A 174 -29.86 -13.84 -12.35
C ARG A 174 -30.60 -12.75 -13.15
N GLU A 175 -31.72 -12.24 -12.67
CA GLU A 175 -32.44 -11.13 -13.29
C GLU A 175 -31.56 -9.87 -13.35
N ALA A 176 -30.87 -9.51 -12.26
CA ALA A 176 -29.96 -8.38 -12.22
C ALA A 176 -28.79 -8.52 -13.23
N LEU A 177 -28.26 -9.72 -13.37
CA LEU A 177 -27.22 -10.02 -14.37
C LEU A 177 -27.71 -9.86 -15.82
N TRP A 178 -28.95 -10.23 -16.11
CA TRP A 178 -29.57 -10.04 -17.43
C TRP A 178 -29.77 -8.57 -17.80
N LYS A 179 -29.96 -7.69 -16.83
CA LYS A 179 -30.10 -6.25 -17.04
C LYS A 179 -28.76 -5.53 -17.27
N LEU A 180 -27.64 -6.21 -17.05
CA LEU A 180 -26.32 -5.62 -17.34
C LEU A 180 -26.08 -5.52 -18.85
N PRO A 181 -25.44 -4.44 -19.36
CA PRO A 181 -25.11 -4.27 -20.76
C PRO A 181 -23.94 -5.17 -21.23
N PHE A 182 -23.41 -6.00 -20.36
CA PHE A 182 -22.29 -6.92 -20.63
C PHE A 182 -22.35 -8.14 -19.72
N PRO A 183 -21.87 -9.31 -20.16
CA PRO A 183 -21.76 -10.48 -19.30
C PRO A 183 -20.59 -10.34 -18.32
N LEU A 184 -20.75 -10.90 -17.12
CA LEU A 184 -19.65 -11.01 -16.17
C LEU A 184 -18.62 -12.07 -16.60
N THR A 185 -17.35 -11.81 -16.30
CA THR A 185 -16.29 -12.83 -16.41
C THR A 185 -16.46 -13.91 -15.33
N ASN A 186 -15.76 -15.05 -15.49
CA ASN A 186 -15.86 -16.13 -14.50
C ASN A 186 -15.34 -15.69 -13.11
N HIS A 187 -14.23 -14.95 -13.07
CA HIS A 187 -13.71 -14.46 -11.80
C HIS A 187 -14.63 -13.43 -11.13
N GLN A 188 -15.34 -12.59 -11.90
CA GLN A 188 -16.36 -11.68 -11.35
C GLN A 188 -17.53 -12.47 -10.75
N LYS A 189 -18.00 -13.53 -11.43
CA LYS A 189 -19.08 -14.42 -10.92
C LYS A 189 -18.66 -15.13 -9.63
N ILE A 190 -17.44 -15.69 -9.61
CA ILE A 190 -16.91 -16.37 -8.41
C ILE A 190 -16.83 -15.38 -7.24
N THR A 191 -16.24 -14.20 -7.47
CA THR A 191 -16.10 -13.17 -6.43
C THR A 191 -17.44 -12.66 -5.92
N LEU A 192 -18.42 -12.46 -6.82
CA LEU A 192 -19.76 -12.10 -6.43
C LEU A 192 -20.38 -13.20 -5.55
N PHE A 193 -20.28 -14.45 -5.98
CA PHE A 193 -20.79 -15.58 -5.22
C PHE A 193 -20.16 -15.69 -3.83
N GLU A 194 -18.84 -15.55 -3.71
CA GLU A 194 -18.13 -15.54 -2.42
C GLU A 194 -18.63 -14.41 -1.52
N THR A 195 -18.82 -13.21 -2.06
CA THR A 195 -19.34 -12.04 -1.32
C THR A 195 -20.76 -12.29 -0.81
N LEU A 196 -21.64 -12.82 -1.68
CA LEU A 196 -23.03 -13.13 -1.31
C LEU A 196 -23.11 -14.28 -0.30
N LYS A 197 -22.23 -15.28 -0.40
CA LYS A 197 -22.13 -16.36 0.59
C LYS A 197 -21.68 -15.88 1.97
N ASP A 198 -20.82 -14.90 2.04
CA ASP A 198 -20.48 -14.29 3.32
C ASP A 198 -21.68 -13.53 3.93
N MET A 199 -22.52 -12.92 3.10
CA MET A 199 -23.74 -12.22 3.53
C MET A 199 -24.86 -13.15 4.00
N GLU A 200 -24.80 -14.46 3.70
CA GLU A 200 -25.72 -15.45 4.25
C GLU A 200 -25.44 -15.78 5.74
N ARG A 201 -24.26 -15.43 6.23
CA ARG A 201 -23.82 -15.81 7.58
C ARG A 201 -24.31 -14.76 8.59
N ASP A 202 -24.68 -15.21 9.79
CA ASP A 202 -25.07 -14.34 10.91
C ASP A 202 -23.85 -13.70 11.61
N ILE A 203 -22.85 -13.33 10.83
CA ILE A 203 -21.63 -12.65 11.26
C ILE A 203 -21.20 -11.58 10.27
N CYS A 204 -20.51 -10.57 10.76
CA CYS A 204 -20.00 -9.47 9.94
C CYS A 204 -19.00 -9.97 8.87
N MET A 205 -19.30 -9.71 7.59
CA MET A 205 -18.37 -9.94 6.49
C MET A 205 -17.25 -8.89 6.52
N GLN A 206 -16.02 -9.35 6.38
CA GLN A 206 -14.86 -8.49 6.09
C GLN A 206 -14.12 -9.07 4.89
N ARG A 207 -14.28 -8.48 3.71
CA ARG A 207 -13.72 -9.02 2.47
C ARG A 207 -12.91 -7.96 1.72
N LEU A 208 -11.73 -8.36 1.24
CA LEU A 208 -10.91 -7.60 0.31
C LEU A 208 -11.10 -8.14 -1.12
N LEU A 209 -11.60 -7.29 -1.99
CA LEU A 209 -11.73 -7.54 -3.43
C LEU A 209 -10.53 -6.92 -4.16
N GLN A 210 -9.62 -7.75 -4.58
CA GLN A 210 -8.44 -7.35 -5.33
C GLN A 210 -8.61 -7.59 -6.82
N GLY A 211 -8.20 -6.64 -7.63
CA GLY A 211 -8.20 -6.77 -9.09
C GLY A 211 -7.62 -5.53 -9.74
N ASP A 212 -6.98 -5.66 -10.88
CA ASP A 212 -6.40 -4.55 -11.61
C ASP A 212 -7.47 -3.52 -12.05
N VAL A 213 -7.04 -2.34 -12.48
CA VAL A 213 -7.93 -1.32 -13.04
C VAL A 213 -8.65 -1.89 -14.27
N GLY A 214 -9.98 -1.75 -14.30
CA GLY A 214 -10.80 -2.24 -15.40
C GLY A 214 -11.17 -3.73 -15.35
N THR A 215 -10.85 -4.48 -14.29
CA THR A 215 -11.32 -5.85 -14.08
C THR A 215 -12.79 -5.94 -13.65
N GLY A 216 -13.44 -4.81 -13.39
CA GLY A 216 -14.86 -4.75 -13.05
C GLY A 216 -15.19 -4.99 -11.58
N LYS A 217 -14.31 -4.65 -10.63
CA LYS A 217 -14.59 -4.67 -9.18
C LYS A 217 -15.89 -3.95 -8.83
N THR A 218 -16.11 -2.79 -9.43
CA THR A 218 -17.28 -1.93 -9.17
C THR A 218 -18.61 -2.62 -9.47
N VAL A 219 -18.70 -3.43 -10.54
CA VAL A 219 -19.97 -4.14 -10.84
C VAL A 219 -20.25 -5.24 -9.81
N VAL A 220 -19.23 -5.90 -9.29
CA VAL A 220 -19.39 -6.87 -8.20
C VAL A 220 -19.92 -6.17 -6.94
N ALA A 221 -19.34 -5.00 -6.59
CA ALA A 221 -19.79 -4.19 -5.47
C ALA A 221 -21.25 -3.71 -5.65
N PHE A 222 -21.63 -3.28 -6.85
CA PHE A 222 -23.01 -2.83 -7.12
C PHE A 222 -24.03 -3.97 -7.01
N LEU A 223 -23.72 -5.15 -7.52
CA LEU A 223 -24.57 -6.32 -7.40
C LEU A 223 -24.74 -6.80 -5.96
N SER A 224 -23.65 -6.80 -5.19
CA SER A 224 -23.69 -7.17 -3.77
C SER A 224 -24.47 -6.14 -2.93
N LEU A 225 -24.31 -4.85 -3.20
CA LEU A 225 -25.06 -3.76 -2.60
C LEU A 225 -26.56 -3.90 -2.90
N LEU A 226 -26.92 -4.14 -4.14
CA LEU A 226 -28.31 -4.31 -4.57
C LEU A 226 -28.97 -5.50 -3.87
N HIS A 227 -28.29 -6.64 -3.80
CA HIS A 227 -28.76 -7.83 -3.08
C HIS A 227 -28.99 -7.54 -1.59
N TRP A 228 -28.03 -6.84 -0.96
CA TRP A 228 -28.11 -6.50 0.46
C TRP A 228 -29.30 -5.58 0.79
N ILE A 229 -29.49 -4.51 0.01
CA ILE A 229 -30.60 -3.56 0.24
C ILE A 229 -31.95 -4.27 0.07
N ARG A 230 -32.09 -5.10 -0.97
CA ARG A 230 -33.32 -5.84 -1.20
C ARG A 230 -33.66 -6.81 -0.07
N GLY A 231 -32.65 -7.48 0.49
CA GLY A 231 -32.85 -8.47 1.56
C GLY A 231 -33.09 -7.86 2.93
N THR A 232 -32.53 -6.68 3.22
CA THR A 232 -32.53 -6.10 4.57
C THR A 232 -33.26 -4.77 4.68
N GLY A 233 -33.37 -4.00 3.59
CA GLY A 233 -33.73 -2.57 3.64
C GLY A 233 -32.70 -1.69 4.35
N GLY A 234 -31.52 -2.23 4.71
CA GLY A 234 -30.48 -1.51 5.44
C GLY A 234 -29.75 -0.48 4.56
N GLN A 235 -29.10 0.48 5.22
CA GLN A 235 -28.34 1.53 4.53
C GLN A 235 -26.97 1.06 4.14
N VAL A 236 -26.49 1.52 2.97
CA VAL A 236 -25.18 1.23 2.40
C VAL A 236 -24.38 2.50 2.16
N ALA A 237 -23.14 2.53 2.64
CA ALA A 237 -22.18 3.60 2.37
C ALA A 237 -21.13 3.13 1.38
N TYR A 238 -20.94 3.87 0.28
CA TYR A 238 -19.87 3.65 -0.69
C TYR A 238 -18.85 4.78 -0.60
N MET A 239 -17.64 4.47 -0.16
CA MET A 239 -16.57 5.44 0.02
C MET A 239 -15.56 5.37 -1.12
N ALA A 240 -15.30 6.52 -1.76
CA ALA A 240 -14.27 6.69 -2.77
C ALA A 240 -13.17 7.65 -2.28
N PRO A 241 -11.91 7.49 -2.73
CA PRO A 241 -10.77 8.25 -2.20
C PRO A 241 -10.76 9.73 -2.62
N THR A 242 -11.38 10.07 -3.73
CA THR A 242 -11.39 11.45 -4.26
C THR A 242 -12.80 11.87 -4.68
N THR A 243 -13.03 13.19 -4.68
CA THR A 243 -14.28 13.81 -5.15
C THR A 243 -14.66 13.38 -6.55
N ILE A 244 -13.69 13.35 -7.47
CA ILE A 244 -13.89 12.96 -8.87
C ILE A 244 -14.38 11.50 -8.95
N LEU A 245 -13.73 10.59 -8.24
CA LEU A 245 -14.14 9.19 -8.23
C LEU A 245 -15.49 9.00 -7.55
N ALA A 246 -15.74 9.68 -6.44
CA ALA A 246 -17.05 9.64 -5.76
C ALA A 246 -18.17 10.10 -6.69
N THR A 247 -17.97 11.20 -7.43
CA THR A 247 -18.95 11.72 -8.40
C THR A 247 -19.18 10.73 -9.55
N GLN A 248 -18.13 10.14 -10.09
CA GLN A 248 -18.22 9.13 -11.17
C GLN A 248 -18.96 7.88 -10.70
N VAL A 249 -18.64 7.39 -9.51
CA VAL A 249 -19.29 6.23 -8.91
C VAL A 249 -20.77 6.54 -8.62
N ALA A 250 -21.07 7.69 -8.01
CA ALA A 250 -22.45 8.08 -7.70
C ALA A 250 -23.34 8.12 -8.94
N ARG A 251 -22.84 8.69 -10.06
CA ARG A 251 -23.59 8.70 -11.32
C ARG A 251 -23.87 7.29 -11.83
N LYS A 252 -22.82 6.44 -11.93
CA LYS A 252 -22.96 5.07 -12.42
C LYS A 252 -23.85 4.23 -11.49
N LEU A 253 -23.76 4.46 -10.20
CA LEU A 253 -24.57 3.75 -9.21
C LEU A 253 -26.03 4.18 -9.29
N ALA A 254 -26.32 5.47 -9.47
CA ALA A 254 -27.68 5.97 -9.67
C ALA A 254 -28.33 5.35 -10.92
N GLU A 255 -27.62 5.36 -12.07
CA GLU A 255 -28.05 4.71 -13.32
C GLU A 255 -28.30 3.20 -13.12
N PHE A 256 -27.44 2.52 -12.34
CA PHE A 256 -27.59 1.09 -12.04
C PHE A 256 -28.78 0.79 -11.13
N LEU A 257 -29.09 1.66 -10.18
CA LEU A 257 -30.15 1.48 -9.18
C LEU A 257 -31.53 1.95 -9.66
N GLU A 258 -31.61 2.82 -10.67
CA GLU A 258 -32.86 3.39 -11.21
C GLU A 258 -33.93 2.31 -11.56
N PRO A 259 -33.57 1.19 -12.27
CA PRO A 259 -34.53 0.14 -12.60
C PRO A 259 -35.14 -0.60 -11.39
N TYR A 260 -34.58 -0.40 -10.20
CA TYR A 260 -35.01 -1.03 -8.95
C TYR A 260 -35.67 -0.06 -8.00
N GLY A 261 -35.86 1.21 -8.41
CA GLY A 261 -36.51 2.25 -7.59
C GLY A 261 -35.70 2.63 -6.33
N ILE A 262 -34.41 2.35 -6.29
CA ILE A 262 -33.54 2.68 -5.16
C ILE A 262 -32.87 4.02 -5.41
N THR A 263 -33.03 4.96 -4.48
CA THR A 263 -32.38 6.28 -4.55
C THR A 263 -31.01 6.28 -3.89
N SER A 264 -30.07 6.98 -4.53
CA SER A 264 -28.74 7.22 -3.96
C SER A 264 -28.42 8.71 -3.93
N ALA A 265 -27.59 9.13 -2.99
CA ALA A 265 -27.11 10.50 -2.90
C ALA A 265 -25.58 10.56 -2.84
N LEU A 266 -25.03 11.73 -3.20
CA LEU A 266 -23.59 12.02 -3.14
C LEU A 266 -23.31 13.02 -2.02
N LEU A 267 -22.46 12.66 -1.07
CA LEU A 267 -22.03 13.54 0.03
C LEU A 267 -20.55 13.90 -0.11
N LEU A 268 -20.28 15.15 -0.42
CA LEU A 268 -18.92 15.70 -0.56
C LEU A 268 -18.69 16.84 0.41
N GLY A 269 -17.42 17.01 0.79
CA GLY A 269 -17.00 18.14 1.62
C GLY A 269 -17.23 19.52 0.96
N SER A 270 -17.28 19.59 -0.38
CA SER A 270 -17.50 20.80 -1.17
C SER A 270 -18.96 21.21 -1.37
N LEU A 271 -19.95 20.37 -1.01
CA LEU A 271 -21.37 20.70 -1.15
C LEU A 271 -21.77 21.88 -0.25
N LYS A 272 -22.84 22.59 -0.66
CA LYS A 272 -23.40 23.68 0.14
C LYS A 272 -23.96 23.16 1.47
N THR A 273 -23.87 23.98 2.50
CA THR A 273 -24.29 23.58 3.87
C THR A 273 -25.75 23.11 3.92
N LYS A 274 -26.64 23.71 3.14
CA LYS A 274 -28.06 23.31 3.07
C LYS A 274 -28.24 21.91 2.51
N GLU A 275 -27.59 21.62 1.37
CA GLU A 275 -27.63 20.30 0.71
C GLU A 275 -27.06 19.20 1.63
N LYS A 276 -25.93 19.49 2.30
CA LYS A 276 -25.37 18.55 3.28
C LYS A 276 -26.35 18.22 4.41
N LYS A 277 -27.04 19.24 4.94
CA LYS A 277 -28.02 19.03 6.01
C LYS A 277 -29.19 18.18 5.55
N GLU A 278 -29.68 18.41 4.35
CA GLU A 278 -30.82 17.65 3.77
C GLU A 278 -30.42 16.16 3.58
N ILE A 279 -29.22 15.90 2.99
CA ILE A 279 -28.68 14.54 2.80
C ILE A 279 -28.47 13.84 4.15
N LYS A 280 -27.85 14.53 5.13
CA LYS A 280 -27.61 13.97 6.46
C LYS A 280 -28.92 13.70 7.22
N ALA A 281 -29.92 14.53 7.06
CA ALA A 281 -31.26 14.31 7.64
C ALA A 281 -31.94 13.08 7.02
N ALA A 282 -31.85 12.91 5.69
CA ALA A 282 -32.41 11.75 4.98
C ALA A 282 -31.68 10.43 5.36
N LEU A 283 -30.37 10.50 5.65
CA LEU A 283 -29.62 9.36 6.21
C LEU A 283 -30.11 9.02 7.63
N ALA A 284 -30.21 10.02 8.49
CA ALA A 284 -30.63 9.82 9.89
C ALA A 284 -32.07 9.35 10.03
N SER A 285 -32.95 9.74 9.11
CA SER A 285 -34.35 9.25 9.05
C SER A 285 -34.47 7.84 8.46
N GLY A 286 -33.49 7.39 7.67
CA GLY A 286 -33.52 6.12 6.93
C GLY A 286 -34.28 6.20 5.59
N GLU A 287 -34.64 7.40 5.13
CA GLU A 287 -35.24 7.63 3.82
C GLU A 287 -34.27 7.33 2.68
N LEU A 288 -32.95 7.60 2.89
CA LEU A 288 -31.91 7.35 1.93
C LEU A 288 -31.26 6.00 2.22
N SER A 289 -31.32 5.07 1.25
CA SER A 289 -30.75 3.73 1.37
C SER A 289 -29.28 3.66 0.97
N VAL A 290 -28.84 4.50 0.04
CA VAL A 290 -27.46 4.47 -0.49
C VAL A 290 -26.85 5.85 -0.47
N ILE A 291 -25.64 5.93 0.07
CA ILE A 291 -24.82 7.15 0.05
C ILE A 291 -23.46 6.87 -0.55
N VAL A 292 -23.03 7.72 -1.49
CA VAL A 292 -21.68 7.72 -2.04
C VAL A 292 -20.97 8.97 -1.56
N GLY A 293 -19.70 8.88 -1.22
CA GLY A 293 -18.94 10.06 -0.82
C GLY A 293 -17.46 9.78 -0.57
N THR A 294 -16.81 10.77 -0.01
CA THR A 294 -15.43 10.69 0.44
C THR A 294 -15.39 10.55 1.97
N HIS A 295 -14.34 11.04 2.62
CA HIS A 295 -14.25 11.10 4.09
C HIS A 295 -15.41 11.85 4.79
N ALA A 296 -16.23 12.59 4.05
CA ALA A 296 -17.44 13.24 4.59
C ALA A 296 -18.45 12.22 5.16
N LEU A 297 -18.41 10.97 4.69
CA LEU A 297 -19.27 9.88 5.17
C LEU A 297 -18.98 9.44 6.61
N ILE A 298 -17.76 9.70 7.07
CA ILE A 298 -17.24 9.27 8.38
C ILE A 298 -17.04 10.43 9.36
N GLN A 299 -17.60 11.62 9.06
CA GLN A 299 -17.56 12.76 9.98
C GLN A 299 -18.51 12.54 11.16
N GLU A 300 -18.16 13.06 12.33
CA GLU A 300 -18.93 12.90 13.58
C GLU A 300 -20.39 13.36 13.47
N ASP A 301 -20.65 14.34 12.61
CA ASP A 301 -21.98 14.89 12.37
C ASP A 301 -22.79 14.12 11.29
N THR A 302 -22.30 12.99 10.81
CA THR A 302 -22.98 12.12 9.84
C THR A 302 -23.55 10.91 10.57
N HIS A 303 -24.88 10.90 10.75
CA HIS A 303 -25.59 9.85 11.46
C HIS A 303 -26.38 8.98 10.49
N TYR A 304 -26.37 7.68 10.72
CA TYR A 304 -27.13 6.69 9.96
C TYR A 304 -28.20 6.07 10.86
N LYS A 305 -29.37 5.80 10.33
CA LYS A 305 -30.42 5.09 11.06
C LYS A 305 -30.08 3.61 11.23
N HIS A 306 -29.61 2.97 10.16
CA HIS A 306 -29.27 1.54 10.12
C HIS A 306 -28.21 1.27 9.06
N LEU A 307 -26.97 1.71 9.29
CA LEU A 307 -25.87 1.38 8.41
C LEU A 307 -25.49 -0.09 8.58
N SER A 308 -25.61 -0.87 7.54
CA SER A 308 -25.42 -2.32 7.58
C SER A 308 -24.42 -2.86 6.54
N TYR A 309 -24.00 -2.02 5.59
CA TYR A 309 -22.98 -2.40 4.62
C TYR A 309 -22.12 -1.19 4.22
N VAL A 310 -20.80 -1.38 4.19
CA VAL A 310 -19.82 -0.37 3.82
C VAL A 310 -18.94 -0.91 2.69
N ILE A 311 -18.80 -0.14 1.63
CA ILE A 311 -17.90 -0.42 0.51
C ILE A 311 -16.83 0.66 0.48
N ILE A 312 -15.55 0.26 0.45
CA ILE A 312 -14.39 1.16 0.46
C ILE A 312 -13.58 0.91 -0.81
N ASP A 313 -13.52 1.91 -1.69
CA ASP A 313 -12.76 1.81 -2.93
C ASP A 313 -11.36 2.41 -2.77
N GLU A 314 -10.34 1.74 -3.35
CA GLU A 314 -8.95 2.20 -3.42
C GLU A 314 -8.36 2.67 -2.07
N GLN A 315 -8.52 1.86 -1.03
CA GLN A 315 -8.10 2.17 0.34
C GLN A 315 -6.65 2.69 0.45
N HIS A 316 -5.74 2.24 -0.41
CA HIS A 316 -4.33 2.63 -0.39
C HIS A 316 -4.08 4.11 -0.76
N ARG A 317 -5.05 4.79 -1.39
CA ARG A 317 -4.98 6.21 -1.76
C ARG A 317 -5.38 7.15 -0.62
N PHE A 318 -5.93 6.63 0.46
CA PHE A 318 -6.17 7.42 1.67
C PHE A 318 -4.83 7.69 2.38
N GLY A 319 -4.58 8.91 2.83
CA GLY A 319 -3.43 9.27 3.64
C GLY A 319 -3.36 8.45 4.93
N VAL A 320 -2.18 8.37 5.56
CA VAL A 320 -1.99 7.58 6.81
C VAL A 320 -3.00 8.02 7.87
N GLU A 321 -3.15 9.32 8.10
CA GLU A 321 -4.11 9.90 9.04
C GLU A 321 -5.58 9.61 8.65
N GLN A 322 -5.89 9.63 7.35
CA GLN A 322 -7.23 9.28 6.86
C GLN A 322 -7.51 7.77 6.99
N ARG A 323 -6.49 6.91 6.81
CA ARG A 323 -6.60 5.47 7.05
C ARG A 323 -6.76 5.15 8.53
N GLU A 324 -6.06 5.85 9.40
CA GLU A 324 -6.21 5.74 10.85
C GLU A 324 -7.60 6.17 11.28
N ARG A 325 -8.09 7.32 10.84
CA ARG A 325 -9.47 7.78 11.08
C ARG A 325 -10.52 6.85 10.48
N LEU A 326 -10.27 6.31 9.27
CA LEU A 326 -11.14 5.33 8.64
C LEU A 326 -11.17 4.02 9.45
N THR A 327 -10.00 3.57 9.87
CA THR A 327 -9.85 2.39 10.72
C THR A 327 -10.44 2.65 12.11
N GLU A 328 -10.27 3.83 12.65
CA GLU A 328 -10.87 4.28 13.92
C GLU A 328 -12.38 4.43 13.80
N TYR A 329 -12.90 4.90 12.68
CA TYR A 329 -14.34 5.08 12.45
C TYR A 329 -15.03 3.75 12.08
N ILE A 330 -14.39 2.92 11.25
CA ILE A 330 -14.82 1.54 11.06
C ILE A 330 -14.66 0.77 12.37
N SER A 331 -13.65 1.07 13.19
CA SER A 331 -13.52 0.49 14.50
C SER A 331 -14.42 1.15 15.55
N LYS A 332 -14.92 2.37 15.39
CA LYS A 332 -16.09 2.87 16.12
C LYS A 332 -17.38 2.16 15.73
N TRP A 333 -17.47 1.67 14.49
CA TRP A 333 -18.61 0.86 14.03
C TRP A 333 -18.36 -0.64 14.16
N VAL A 334 -17.10 -1.09 14.16
CA VAL A 334 -16.68 -2.49 14.24
C VAL A 334 -15.87 -2.77 15.51
N LEU A 335 -15.12 -1.82 16.04
CA LEU A 335 -14.38 -1.92 17.31
C LEU A 335 -13.67 -0.60 17.65
N GLN A 336 -13.98 -0.06 18.79
CA GLN A 336 -13.15 0.91 19.49
C GLN A 336 -11.96 0.18 20.15
N SER A 337 -11.06 -0.39 19.36
CA SER A 337 -9.85 -0.97 19.96
C SER A 337 -8.64 -0.74 19.09
N SER A 338 -7.67 -0.04 19.68
CA SER A 338 -6.28 -0.07 19.24
C SER A 338 -5.76 -1.50 19.28
N LEU A 339 -4.63 -1.80 18.64
CA LEU A 339 -3.94 -3.12 18.73
C LEU A 339 -3.63 -3.56 20.18
N TRP A 340 -3.93 -2.71 21.17
CA TRP A 340 -3.58 -2.85 22.58
C TRP A 340 -4.79 -2.86 23.52
N ASP A 341 -6.04 -2.70 23.03
CA ASP A 341 -7.23 -2.63 23.87
C ASP A 341 -7.81 -4.01 24.19
N THR A 342 -8.29 -4.17 25.40
CA THR A 342 -8.87 -5.41 25.92
C THR A 342 -10.30 -5.66 25.39
N PRO A 343 -10.79 -6.92 25.37
CA PRO A 343 -12.13 -7.28 24.86
C PRO A 343 -13.31 -6.57 25.58
N GLU A 344 -13.08 -5.98 26.73
CA GLU A 344 -14.10 -5.32 27.57
C GLU A 344 -14.62 -4.00 26.98
N SER A 345 -13.88 -3.37 26.02
CA SER A 345 -14.30 -2.14 25.34
C SER A 345 -15.34 -2.34 24.23
N LEU A 346 -15.72 -3.60 23.94
CA LEU A 346 -16.62 -3.98 22.84
C LEU A 346 -18.10 -3.89 23.17
N THR A 347 -18.47 -3.65 24.42
CA THR A 347 -19.84 -3.78 24.90
C THR A 347 -20.82 -2.65 24.51
N GLU A 348 -20.34 -1.58 23.86
CA GLU A 348 -21.17 -0.43 23.46
C GLU A 348 -21.44 -0.28 21.95
N VAL A 349 -20.97 -1.20 21.11
CA VAL A 349 -21.17 -1.11 19.65
C VAL A 349 -22.54 -1.64 19.25
N SER A 350 -23.43 -0.77 18.79
CA SER A 350 -24.81 -1.12 18.44
C SER A 350 -25.00 -1.70 17.03
N THR A 351 -24.00 -1.61 16.14
CA THR A 351 -24.12 -2.06 14.75
C THR A 351 -22.79 -2.58 14.20
N PHE A 352 -22.84 -3.73 13.50
CA PHE A 352 -21.70 -4.34 12.82
C PHE A 352 -22.00 -4.42 11.32
N PRO A 353 -21.61 -3.40 10.52
CA PRO A 353 -21.85 -3.45 9.09
C PRO A 353 -20.94 -4.49 8.40
N HIS A 354 -21.42 -5.11 7.33
CA HIS A 354 -20.55 -5.81 6.40
C HIS A 354 -19.56 -4.81 5.78
N VAL A 355 -18.33 -5.25 5.51
CA VAL A 355 -17.29 -4.41 4.90
C VAL A 355 -16.71 -5.10 3.67
N LEU A 356 -16.82 -4.43 2.52
CA LEU A 356 -16.14 -4.81 1.28
C LEU A 356 -15.10 -3.75 0.94
N MET A 357 -13.83 -4.12 1.04
CA MET A 357 -12.73 -3.27 0.61
C MET A 357 -12.31 -3.62 -0.82
N MET A 358 -11.98 -2.63 -1.64
CA MET A 358 -11.51 -2.84 -3.01
C MET A 358 -10.15 -2.20 -3.22
N THR A 359 -9.29 -2.88 -3.97
CA THR A 359 -7.98 -2.34 -4.37
C THR A 359 -7.62 -2.71 -5.80
N ALA A 360 -7.02 -1.75 -6.53
CA ALA A 360 -6.47 -1.99 -7.86
C ALA A 360 -5.02 -2.49 -7.82
N THR A 361 -4.32 -2.29 -6.72
CA THR A 361 -2.92 -2.73 -6.64
C THR A 361 -2.86 -4.25 -6.43
N PRO A 362 -2.18 -4.99 -7.33
CA PRO A 362 -1.93 -6.41 -7.12
C PRO A 362 -0.88 -6.55 -5.99
N ILE A 363 -1.37 -6.78 -4.77
CA ILE A 363 -0.51 -7.09 -3.63
C ILE A 363 -0.24 -8.59 -3.67
N PRO A 364 1.01 -9.07 -3.59
CA PRO A 364 1.30 -10.50 -3.49
C PRO A 364 0.49 -11.14 -2.37
N ARG A 365 -0.06 -12.34 -2.63
CA ARG A 365 -0.98 -12.99 -1.68
C ARG A 365 -0.40 -13.10 -0.26
N THR A 366 0.88 -13.43 -0.14
CA THR A 366 1.58 -13.51 1.14
C THR A 366 1.60 -12.17 1.89
N LEU A 367 1.87 -11.07 1.17
CA LEU A 367 1.86 -9.73 1.74
C LEU A 367 0.43 -9.26 2.05
N SER A 368 -0.54 -9.59 1.18
CA SER A 368 -1.96 -9.31 1.46
C SER A 368 -2.43 -10.02 2.72
N MET A 369 -2.03 -11.28 2.91
CA MET A 369 -2.35 -12.03 4.13
C MET A 369 -1.66 -11.45 5.37
N ALA A 370 -0.46 -10.92 5.24
CA ALA A 370 0.25 -10.26 6.35
C ALA A 370 -0.40 -8.92 6.74
N LEU A 371 -0.78 -8.12 5.75
CA LEU A 371 -1.34 -6.77 5.98
C LEU A 371 -2.85 -6.78 6.25
N TYR A 372 -3.59 -7.72 5.63
CA TYR A 372 -5.05 -7.80 5.64
C TYR A 372 -5.55 -9.18 6.10
N GLY A 373 -4.77 -9.90 6.90
CA GLY A 373 -5.08 -11.27 7.32
C GLY A 373 -6.37 -11.41 8.15
N ASN A 374 -6.96 -10.28 8.59
CA ASN A 374 -8.28 -10.23 9.19
C ASN A 374 -9.43 -10.25 8.16
N GLN A 375 -9.14 -10.22 6.85
CA GLN A 375 -10.14 -10.17 5.79
C GLN A 375 -10.10 -11.44 4.92
N ASP A 376 -11.24 -11.84 4.39
CA ASP A 376 -11.32 -12.82 3.32
C ASP A 376 -10.94 -12.16 1.99
N ILE A 377 -10.18 -12.84 1.14
CA ILE A 377 -9.62 -12.24 -0.07
C ILE A 377 -10.22 -12.90 -1.31
N SER A 378 -10.82 -12.08 -2.19
CA SER A 378 -11.24 -12.46 -3.53
C SER A 378 -10.40 -11.74 -4.58
N ILE A 379 -9.98 -12.43 -5.64
CA ILE A 379 -9.09 -11.87 -6.66
C ILE A 379 -9.71 -12.00 -8.05
N ILE A 380 -9.92 -10.86 -8.73
CA ILE A 380 -10.33 -10.82 -10.14
C ILE A 380 -9.09 -10.64 -11.01
N ARG A 381 -8.70 -11.69 -11.73
CA ARG A 381 -7.54 -11.67 -12.65
C ARG A 381 -7.94 -11.50 -14.11
N GLU A 382 -9.21 -11.81 -14.44
CA GLU A 382 -9.72 -11.72 -15.79
C GLU A 382 -10.15 -10.30 -16.12
N TYR A 383 -9.91 -9.90 -17.35
CA TYR A 383 -10.44 -8.67 -17.90
C TYR A 383 -11.69 -8.93 -18.75
N PRO A 384 -12.64 -8.00 -18.77
CA PRO A 384 -13.76 -8.07 -19.71
C PRO A 384 -13.28 -8.19 -21.17
N ALA A 385 -14.00 -8.94 -21.98
CA ALA A 385 -13.62 -9.24 -23.37
C ALA A 385 -13.40 -7.98 -24.26
N ASN A 386 -14.05 -6.87 -23.91
CA ASN A 386 -13.97 -5.62 -24.66
C ASN A 386 -12.75 -4.75 -24.31
N ARG A 387 -11.88 -5.17 -23.37
CA ARG A 387 -10.68 -4.41 -23.04
C ARG A 387 -9.62 -4.58 -24.13
N LYS A 388 -9.22 -3.46 -24.72
CA LYS A 388 -8.09 -3.46 -25.65
C LYS A 388 -6.78 -3.67 -24.87
N PRO A 389 -5.85 -4.49 -25.38
CA PRO A 389 -4.55 -4.66 -24.73
C PRO A 389 -3.76 -3.34 -24.74
N VAL A 390 -3.07 -3.07 -23.64
CA VAL A 390 -2.18 -1.92 -23.52
C VAL A 390 -0.78 -2.34 -23.94
N THR A 391 -0.15 -1.57 -24.82
CA THR A 391 1.24 -1.77 -25.23
C THR A 391 2.14 -0.80 -24.46
N THR A 392 3.11 -1.33 -23.71
CA THR A 392 4.10 -0.54 -22.99
C THR A 392 5.44 -0.61 -23.72
N LYS A 393 6.08 0.56 -23.94
CA LYS A 393 7.40 0.67 -24.55
C LYS A 393 8.31 1.54 -23.70
N ILE A 394 9.56 1.12 -23.55
CA ILE A 394 10.62 1.94 -22.96
C ILE A 394 11.31 2.68 -24.11
N VAL A 395 11.32 4.02 -24.01
CA VAL A 395 11.95 4.89 -25.02
C VAL A 395 13.20 5.51 -24.41
N THR A 396 14.35 5.29 -25.06
CA THR A 396 15.60 5.95 -24.65
C THR A 396 15.63 7.40 -25.16
N PRO A 397 16.40 8.31 -24.54
CA PRO A 397 16.52 9.70 -24.98
C PRO A 397 16.88 9.86 -26.47
N ALA A 398 17.65 8.92 -27.02
CA ALA A 398 18.04 8.93 -28.44
C ALA A 398 16.86 8.72 -29.40
N HIS A 399 15.79 8.03 -28.98
CA HIS A 399 14.61 7.73 -29.77
C HIS A 399 13.38 8.57 -29.36
N ALA A 400 13.57 9.61 -28.51
CA ALA A 400 12.48 10.43 -28.00
C ALA A 400 11.66 11.10 -29.15
N HIS A 401 12.32 11.51 -30.23
CA HIS A 401 11.67 12.15 -31.36
C HIS A 401 10.67 11.21 -32.10
N GLU A 402 10.98 9.91 -32.17
CA GLU A 402 10.07 8.90 -32.75
C GLU A 402 8.82 8.73 -31.85
N ALA A 403 9.01 8.77 -30.51
CA ALA A 403 7.91 8.70 -29.59
C ALA A 403 7.00 9.94 -29.69
N TYR A 404 7.57 11.13 -29.84
CA TYR A 404 6.78 12.36 -30.03
C TYR A 404 6.01 12.33 -31.36
N ALA A 405 6.61 11.87 -32.44
CA ALA A 405 5.92 11.71 -33.70
C ALA A 405 4.77 10.69 -33.60
N TRP A 406 4.98 9.60 -32.86
CA TRP A 406 3.94 8.61 -32.62
C TRP A 406 2.78 9.18 -31.80
N ILE A 407 3.09 9.94 -30.72
CA ILE A 407 2.08 10.61 -29.88
C ILE A 407 1.26 11.57 -30.72
N GLU A 408 1.90 12.41 -31.57
CA GLU A 408 1.21 13.33 -32.45
C GLU A 408 0.26 12.61 -33.41
N ALA A 409 0.69 11.49 -33.98
CA ALA A 409 -0.17 10.67 -34.86
C ALA A 409 -1.38 10.09 -34.09
N GLN A 410 -1.22 9.70 -32.79
CA GLN A 410 -2.34 9.24 -31.97
C GLN A 410 -3.33 10.38 -31.69
N ILE A 411 -2.84 11.58 -31.40
CA ILE A 411 -3.70 12.75 -31.13
C ILE A 411 -4.45 13.14 -32.42
N GLN A 412 -3.82 13.09 -33.59
CA GLN A 412 -4.49 13.31 -34.90
C GLN A 412 -5.60 12.31 -35.19
N ASN A 413 -5.48 11.08 -34.69
CA ASN A 413 -6.51 10.05 -34.73
C ASN A 413 -7.63 10.22 -33.69
N GLY A 414 -7.67 11.33 -32.97
CA GLY A 414 -8.70 11.65 -31.97
C GLY A 414 -8.45 11.05 -30.57
N HIS A 415 -7.23 10.57 -30.31
CA HIS A 415 -6.85 10.12 -28.98
C HIS A 415 -6.31 11.29 -28.15
N GLN A 416 -6.36 11.13 -26.85
CA GLN A 416 -5.82 12.08 -25.86
C GLN A 416 -4.59 11.49 -25.17
N ALA A 417 -3.69 12.33 -24.66
CA ALA A 417 -2.47 11.91 -24.02
C ALA A 417 -2.33 12.52 -22.62
N TYR A 418 -1.85 11.72 -21.66
CA TYR A 418 -1.37 12.21 -20.37
C TYR A 418 0.16 12.20 -20.36
N TRP A 419 0.74 13.31 -19.96
CA TRP A 419 2.16 13.42 -19.69
C TRP A 419 2.40 13.54 -18.19
N ILE A 420 3.07 12.54 -17.61
CA ILE A 420 3.33 12.50 -16.18
C ILE A 420 4.78 12.88 -15.93
N SER A 421 5.00 13.98 -15.20
CA SER A 421 6.34 14.38 -14.72
C SER A 421 6.62 13.72 -13.39
N PRO A 422 7.77 13.05 -13.23
CA PRO A 422 8.14 12.48 -11.94
C PRO A 422 8.42 13.61 -10.93
N LEU A 423 8.04 13.40 -9.67
CA LEU A 423 8.50 14.19 -8.54
C LEU A 423 10.02 14.03 -8.41
N VAL A 424 10.76 15.13 -8.46
CA VAL A 424 12.17 15.15 -8.09
C VAL A 424 12.25 15.82 -6.72
N GLU A 425 12.32 14.98 -5.67
CA GLU A 425 12.57 15.28 -4.23
C GLU A 425 11.78 16.38 -3.51
N GLU A 426 11.42 16.03 -2.31
CA GLU A 426 10.83 16.66 -1.10
C GLU A 426 10.68 18.19 -0.94
N SER A 427 10.60 19.02 -1.94
CA SER A 427 10.20 20.40 -1.74
C SER A 427 9.03 20.79 -2.63
N ASP A 428 7.90 21.08 -2.00
CA ASP A 428 6.65 21.57 -2.61
C ASP A 428 6.79 22.73 -3.60
N LYS A 429 7.95 23.41 -3.63
CA LYS A 429 8.23 24.51 -4.57
C LYS A 429 8.77 24.01 -5.91
N ILE A 430 9.42 22.84 -5.94
CA ILE A 430 10.06 22.28 -7.15
C ILE A 430 9.02 21.60 -8.04
N ASP A 431 7.96 21.05 -7.49
CA ASP A 431 6.92 20.30 -8.23
C ASP A 431 6.20 21.13 -9.29
N ALA A 432 5.80 22.33 -8.92
CA ALA A 432 5.11 23.24 -9.85
C ALA A 432 6.04 23.72 -10.97
N VAL A 433 7.31 23.94 -10.67
CA VAL A 433 8.33 24.37 -11.65
C VAL A 433 8.57 23.26 -12.68
N SER A 434 8.76 22.03 -12.25
CA SER A 434 8.98 20.86 -13.13
C SER A 434 7.81 20.59 -14.08
N VAL A 435 6.55 20.73 -13.60
CA VAL A 435 5.36 20.56 -14.45
C VAL A 435 5.22 21.70 -15.46
N HIS A 436 5.48 22.95 -15.05
CA HIS A 436 5.43 24.10 -15.96
C HIS A 436 6.52 24.05 -17.03
N GLU A 437 7.76 23.74 -16.67
CA GLU A 437 8.86 23.55 -17.62
C GLU A 437 8.56 22.44 -18.64
N THR A 438 7.96 21.35 -18.17
CA THR A 438 7.53 20.25 -19.02
C THR A 438 6.42 20.70 -19.99
N ALA A 439 5.45 21.46 -19.52
CA ALA A 439 4.37 21.97 -20.34
C ALA A 439 4.88 22.96 -21.41
N GLU A 440 5.84 23.83 -21.08
CA GLU A 440 6.50 24.71 -22.05
C GLU A 440 7.23 23.92 -23.15
N LYS A 441 8.00 22.90 -22.77
CA LYS A 441 8.67 21.99 -23.72
C LYS A 441 7.66 21.27 -24.63
N LEU A 442 6.57 20.78 -24.07
CA LEU A 442 5.50 20.14 -24.84
C LEU A 442 4.81 21.14 -25.77
N GLY A 443 4.60 22.40 -25.35
CA GLY A 443 4.08 23.47 -26.20
C GLY A 443 4.94 23.76 -27.42
N MET A 444 6.27 23.67 -27.28
CA MET A 444 7.20 23.79 -28.41
C MET A 444 7.16 22.55 -29.33
N LEU A 445 6.97 21.36 -28.77
CA LEU A 445 6.91 20.11 -29.54
C LEU A 445 5.57 19.93 -30.26
N PHE A 446 4.48 20.42 -29.66
CA PHE A 446 3.11 20.27 -30.15
C PHE A 446 2.39 21.62 -30.26
N PRO A 447 2.86 22.57 -31.10
CA PRO A 447 2.40 23.96 -31.12
C PRO A 447 0.92 24.15 -31.48
N ASN A 448 0.31 23.15 -32.11
CA ASN A 448 -1.10 23.19 -32.52
C ASN A 448 -2.03 22.39 -31.59
N ARG A 449 -1.54 22.05 -30.37
CA ARG A 449 -2.30 21.25 -29.41
C ARG A 449 -2.56 22.04 -28.13
N SER A 450 -3.75 21.86 -27.57
CA SER A 450 -4.11 22.41 -26.27
C SER A 450 -3.47 21.57 -25.17
N ILE A 451 -2.63 22.18 -24.34
CA ILE A 451 -1.92 21.55 -23.25
C ILE A 451 -2.36 22.19 -21.94
N TRP A 452 -2.85 21.37 -21.03
CA TRP A 452 -3.28 21.83 -19.73
C TRP A 452 -2.46 21.17 -18.63
N ILE A 453 -2.26 21.93 -17.54
CA ILE A 453 -1.44 21.54 -16.41
C ILE A 453 -2.36 21.10 -15.28
N LEU A 454 -2.02 19.99 -14.63
CA LEU A 454 -2.68 19.51 -13.42
C LEU A 454 -1.63 19.18 -12.36
N HIS A 455 -1.72 19.82 -11.19
CA HIS A 455 -0.78 19.58 -10.10
C HIS A 455 -1.43 19.69 -8.72
N GLY A 456 -0.73 19.24 -7.66
CA GLY A 456 -1.25 19.13 -6.31
C GLY A 456 -1.82 20.43 -5.71
N ARG A 457 -1.22 21.59 -6.04
CA ARG A 457 -1.56 22.93 -5.49
C ARG A 457 -2.84 23.55 -6.04
N MET A 458 -3.36 23.04 -7.14
CA MET A 458 -4.60 23.56 -7.71
C MET A 458 -5.78 23.25 -6.79
N SER A 459 -6.76 24.15 -6.77
CA SER A 459 -8.02 23.92 -6.05
C SER A 459 -8.79 22.70 -6.61
N ALA A 460 -9.69 22.14 -5.83
CA ALA A 460 -10.53 21.02 -6.26
C ALA A 460 -11.37 21.41 -7.48
N ASP A 461 -11.94 22.61 -7.48
CA ASP A 461 -12.80 23.11 -8.56
C ASP A 461 -12.05 23.30 -9.88
N GLU A 462 -10.80 23.80 -9.83
CA GLU A 462 -9.94 23.91 -11.01
C GLU A 462 -9.61 22.53 -11.58
N LYS A 463 -9.22 21.59 -10.73
CA LYS A 463 -8.95 20.20 -11.14
C LYS A 463 -10.17 19.54 -11.78
N ASP A 464 -11.34 19.72 -11.18
CA ASP A 464 -12.59 19.16 -11.67
C ASP A 464 -12.99 19.78 -13.02
N THR A 465 -12.75 21.06 -13.21
CA THR A 465 -13.01 21.75 -14.48
C THR A 465 -12.12 21.21 -15.60
N ILE A 466 -10.80 21.15 -15.37
CA ILE A 466 -9.84 20.64 -16.35
C ILE A 466 -10.17 19.18 -16.71
N MET A 467 -10.46 18.34 -15.71
CA MET A 467 -10.77 16.93 -15.98
C MET A 467 -12.07 16.76 -16.75
N ARG A 468 -13.07 17.57 -16.45
CA ARG A 468 -14.34 17.54 -17.18
C ARG A 468 -14.18 17.92 -18.64
N ASP A 469 -13.44 19.00 -18.90
CA ASP A 469 -13.16 19.48 -20.25
C ASP A 469 -12.26 18.52 -21.02
N PHE A 470 -11.31 17.87 -20.35
CA PHE A 470 -10.50 16.80 -20.93
C PHE A 470 -11.36 15.60 -21.34
N ILE A 471 -12.26 15.13 -20.48
CA ILE A 471 -13.18 14.03 -20.79
C ILE A 471 -14.14 14.41 -21.96
N ALA A 472 -14.53 15.68 -22.05
CA ALA A 472 -15.38 16.18 -23.15
C ALA A 472 -14.62 16.29 -24.48
N GLY A 473 -13.30 16.09 -24.50
CA GLY A 473 -12.49 16.16 -25.72
C GLY A 473 -12.14 17.58 -26.16
N HIS A 474 -12.19 18.56 -25.23
CA HIS A 474 -11.83 19.94 -25.52
C HIS A 474 -10.31 20.17 -25.57
N TYR A 475 -9.52 19.18 -25.19
CA TYR A 475 -8.04 19.23 -25.13
C TYR A 475 -7.42 18.07 -25.88
#